data_46a608dd5279b80f385d54ef21ce6c05
#
_entry.id   46a608dd5279b80f385d54ef21ce6c05
#
_cell.length_a   1.000
_cell.length_b   1.000
_cell.length_c   1.000
_cell.angle_alpha   90.00
_cell.angle_beta   90.00
_cell.angle_gamma   90.00
#
_symmetry.space_group_name_H-M   'P 1'
#
loop_
_entity.id
_entity.type
_entity.pdbx_description
1 polymer ?
#
loop_
_entity_poly.entity_id
_entity_poly.type
_entity_poly.pdbx_seq_one_letter_code
_entity_poly.pdbx_strand_id
1 'polypeptide(L)'
;MKEQVFQSGEYTNFPNLGIGIFKLSNEVIDKVQSTVDKYKPKGLNVDPNGGIKEHNQQWLLFDDEHWFANTVLTPCVQGYLDNFGLPTNNRFTHQHELSFQRWWANESYETQYQALHNHESVFSFVLWLEIPFNADEEQSIKGSFHPEAGDYVLTYTDILGRVRKVNKKLTTADVGTMFLFPSDLYHVVYPHFLTKNRRRSVAGDLSFNSLKLASQGPNYTSALGPTNTQEDCVKEGPEGRKLESLNMPNYTGDY
;
A
#
# COMPACT_ATOMS: atom_id res chain seq x y z
N MET A 1 -44.15 -20.28 27.11
CA MET A 1 -43.25 -19.12 27.33
C MET A 1 -41.85 -19.66 27.36
N LYS A 2 -40.92 -19.13 26.55
CA LYS A 2 -39.51 -19.48 26.68
C LYS A 2 -38.95 -18.74 27.91
N GLU A 3 -38.38 -19.48 28.87
CA GLU A 3 -37.72 -18.86 30.01
C GLU A 3 -36.60 -17.99 29.54
N GLN A 4 -36.47 -16.78 30.10
CA GLN A 4 -35.37 -15.89 29.84
C GLN A 4 -34.16 -16.45 30.56
N VAL A 5 -33.16 -16.94 29.80
CA VAL A 5 -32.00 -17.69 30.31
C VAL A 5 -30.98 -16.77 30.98
N PHE A 6 -30.94 -15.48 30.60
CA PHE A 6 -30.05 -14.49 31.21
C PHE A 6 -30.73 -13.11 31.29
N GLN A 7 -30.33 -12.30 32.27
CA GLN A 7 -30.87 -10.97 32.50
C GLN A 7 -30.25 -9.89 31.60
N SER A 8 -28.96 -10.04 31.30
CA SER A 8 -28.20 -9.12 30.44
C SER A 8 -27.04 -9.88 29.75
N GLY A 9 -26.56 -9.35 28.63
CA GLY A 9 -25.40 -9.85 27.92
C GLY A 9 -24.59 -8.68 27.39
N GLU A 10 -23.29 -8.80 27.44
CA GLU A 10 -22.33 -7.86 26.87
C GLU A 10 -21.50 -8.55 25.79
N TYR A 11 -21.22 -7.84 24.71
CA TYR A 11 -20.42 -8.33 23.59
C TYR A 11 -19.27 -7.37 23.36
N THR A 12 -18.05 -7.89 23.39
CA THR A 12 -16.83 -7.12 23.17
C THR A 12 -16.13 -7.63 21.92
N ASN A 13 -15.74 -6.70 21.02
CA ASN A 13 -14.88 -7.00 19.89
C ASN A 13 -13.41 -6.91 20.31
N PHE A 14 -12.60 -7.86 19.86
CA PHE A 14 -11.16 -7.72 19.97
C PHE A 14 -10.68 -6.66 18.95
N PRO A 15 -9.82 -5.72 19.38
CA PRO A 15 -9.25 -4.75 18.47
C PRO A 15 -8.39 -5.44 17.41
N ASN A 16 -8.52 -5.01 16.18
CA ASN A 16 -7.68 -5.44 15.07
C ASN A 16 -7.31 -4.21 14.24
N LEU A 17 -6.14 -4.24 13.63
CA LEU A 17 -5.72 -3.22 12.68
C LEU A 17 -6.59 -3.31 11.43
N GLY A 18 -6.94 -2.16 10.90
CA GLY A 18 -7.73 -2.02 9.68
C GLY A 18 -6.91 -1.46 8.51
N ILE A 19 -7.63 -0.94 7.55
CA ILE A 19 -7.09 -0.18 6.42
C ILE A 19 -7.72 1.21 6.38
N GLY A 20 -6.95 2.23 6.06
CA GLY A 20 -7.47 3.56 5.72
C GLY A 20 -7.92 3.58 4.26
N ILE A 21 -9.10 4.11 3.99
CA ILE A 21 -9.63 4.29 2.63
C ILE A 21 -9.93 5.77 2.45
N PHE A 22 -9.20 6.42 1.54
CA PHE A 22 -9.25 7.85 1.33
C PHE A 22 -9.62 8.16 -0.12
N LYS A 23 -10.65 8.99 -0.33
CA LYS A 23 -10.96 9.53 -1.66
C LYS A 23 -10.24 10.86 -1.80
N LEU A 24 -9.25 10.91 -2.69
CA LEU A 24 -8.46 12.10 -2.93
C LEU A 24 -9.19 13.07 -3.88
N SER A 25 -8.86 14.35 -3.81
CA SER A 25 -9.42 15.36 -4.71
C SER A 25 -8.89 15.20 -6.13
N ASN A 26 -9.65 15.67 -7.12
CA ASN A 26 -9.23 15.62 -8.52
C ASN A 26 -7.91 16.37 -8.74
N GLU A 27 -7.69 17.50 -8.04
CA GLU A 27 -6.43 18.26 -8.13
C GLU A 27 -5.23 17.41 -7.72
N VAL A 28 -5.35 16.62 -6.64
CA VAL A 28 -4.31 15.69 -6.20
C VAL A 28 -4.10 14.61 -7.27
N ILE A 29 -5.17 14.04 -7.80
CA ILE A 29 -5.09 12.98 -8.82
C ILE A 29 -4.41 13.49 -10.08
N ASP A 30 -4.76 14.66 -10.58
CA ASP A 30 -4.16 15.27 -11.77
C ASP A 30 -2.65 15.51 -11.58
N LYS A 31 -2.25 15.95 -10.38
CA LYS A 31 -0.83 16.15 -10.07
C LYS A 31 -0.06 14.83 -9.97
N VAL A 32 -0.65 13.80 -9.35
CA VAL A 32 -0.05 12.45 -9.32
C VAL A 32 0.06 11.89 -10.74
N GLN A 33 -0.99 12.02 -11.54
CA GLN A 33 -0.99 11.58 -12.94
C GLN A 33 0.13 12.27 -13.75
N SER A 34 0.28 13.59 -13.58
CA SER A 34 1.36 14.35 -14.20
C SER A 34 2.75 13.88 -13.77
N THR A 35 2.90 13.50 -12.51
CA THR A 35 4.15 12.92 -11.98
C THR A 35 4.42 11.56 -12.61
N VAL A 36 3.41 10.69 -12.71
CA VAL A 36 3.52 9.39 -13.37
C VAL A 36 3.98 9.55 -14.83
N ASP A 37 3.35 10.45 -15.57
CA ASP A 37 3.68 10.70 -16.99
C ASP A 37 5.07 11.34 -17.17
N LYS A 38 5.49 12.21 -16.23
CA LYS A 38 6.84 12.81 -16.20
C LYS A 38 7.95 11.77 -16.08
N TYR A 39 7.75 10.72 -15.28
CA TYR A 39 8.78 9.75 -14.99
C TYR A 39 8.72 8.49 -15.86
N LYS A 40 7.59 8.19 -16.48
CA LYS A 40 7.41 7.03 -17.37
C LYS A 40 8.48 6.92 -18.49
N PRO A 41 8.82 7.99 -19.24
CA PRO A 41 9.80 7.90 -20.34
C PRO A 41 11.22 7.62 -19.88
N LYS A 42 11.54 7.76 -18.60
CA LYS A 42 12.91 7.61 -18.07
C LYS A 42 13.33 6.15 -17.90
N GLY A 43 12.45 5.19 -18.23
CA GLY A 43 12.80 3.78 -18.37
C GLY A 43 13.32 3.11 -17.09
N LEU A 44 13.04 3.69 -15.93
CA LEU A 44 13.35 3.06 -14.64
C LEU A 44 12.34 1.93 -14.40
N ASN A 45 12.52 0.84 -15.15
CA ASN A 45 11.77 -0.40 -14.93
C ASN A 45 12.30 -1.05 -13.68
N VAL A 46 11.56 -0.95 -12.60
CA VAL A 46 11.79 -1.75 -11.41
C VAL A 46 10.84 -2.92 -11.48
N ASP A 47 11.38 -4.12 -11.68
CA ASP A 47 10.64 -5.34 -11.35
C ASP A 47 11.09 -5.75 -9.94
N PRO A 48 10.32 -5.43 -8.90
CA PRO A 48 10.71 -5.74 -7.54
C PRO A 48 10.69 -7.25 -7.24
N ASN A 49 10.09 -8.06 -8.12
CA ASN A 49 9.91 -9.50 -7.91
C ASN A 49 10.69 -10.38 -8.90
N GLY A 50 11.54 -9.79 -9.75
CA GLY A 50 12.28 -10.55 -10.77
C GLY A 50 11.39 -11.21 -11.82
N GLY A 51 10.13 -10.75 -11.92
CA GLY A 51 9.15 -11.29 -12.86
C GLY A 51 9.46 -10.92 -14.32
N ILE A 52 8.87 -11.67 -15.22
CA ILE A 52 9.06 -11.53 -16.66
C ILE A 52 8.68 -10.13 -17.09
N LYS A 53 9.63 -9.36 -17.64
CA LYS A 53 9.53 -7.95 -18.06
C LYS A 53 8.35 -7.60 -18.98
N GLU A 54 7.60 -8.57 -19.46
CA GLU A 54 6.54 -8.42 -20.44
C GLU A 54 5.15 -8.23 -19.81
N HIS A 55 4.99 -8.45 -18.49
CA HIS A 55 3.65 -8.58 -17.91
C HIS A 55 3.17 -7.44 -17.02
N ASN A 56 4.05 -6.74 -16.31
CA ASN A 56 3.67 -5.54 -15.55
C ASN A 56 4.69 -4.45 -15.78
N GLN A 57 4.25 -3.29 -16.22
CA GLN A 57 5.13 -2.14 -16.33
C GLN A 57 5.15 -1.40 -15.00
N GLN A 58 6.32 -1.31 -14.38
CA GLN A 58 6.55 -0.56 -13.15
C GLN A 58 7.73 0.40 -13.33
N TRP A 59 7.62 1.59 -12.75
CA TRP A 59 8.73 2.54 -12.71
C TRP A 59 8.68 3.41 -11.47
N LEU A 60 9.85 3.78 -10.97
CA LEU A 60 9.98 4.65 -9.81
C LEU A 60 9.49 6.07 -10.12
N LEU A 61 8.90 6.67 -9.13
CA LEU A 61 8.51 8.06 -9.10
C LEU A 61 9.35 8.81 -8.07
N PHE A 62 9.43 10.14 -8.23
CA PHE A 62 10.09 11.01 -7.28
C PHE A 62 9.11 12.06 -6.79
N ASP A 63 9.09 12.27 -5.47
CA ASP A 63 8.23 13.25 -4.82
C ASP A 63 8.93 14.61 -4.76
N ASP A 64 8.82 15.36 -5.86
CA ASP A 64 9.44 16.68 -5.95
C ASP A 64 8.91 17.59 -4.83
N GLU A 65 9.82 18.29 -4.15
CA GLU A 65 9.50 19.21 -3.05
C GLU A 65 8.75 18.59 -1.86
N HIS A 66 8.78 17.26 -1.72
CA HIS A 66 8.05 16.52 -0.68
C HIS A 66 6.53 16.78 -0.69
N TRP A 67 6.00 17.13 -1.85
CA TRP A 67 4.59 17.53 -1.98
C TRP A 67 3.64 16.40 -1.60
N PHE A 68 3.83 15.19 -2.16
CA PHE A 68 2.94 14.06 -1.90
C PHE A 68 3.04 13.59 -0.45
N ALA A 69 4.25 13.54 0.09
CA ALA A 69 4.49 13.22 1.49
C ALA A 69 3.73 14.16 2.42
N ASN A 70 3.87 15.48 2.23
CA ASN A 70 3.32 16.47 3.15
C ASN A 70 1.83 16.72 2.93
N THR A 71 1.38 16.75 1.67
CA THR A 71 -0.01 17.10 1.35
C THR A 71 -0.96 15.91 1.47
N VAL A 72 -0.50 14.70 1.16
CA VAL A 72 -1.35 13.50 1.06
C VAL A 72 -1.04 12.51 2.18
N LEU A 73 0.22 12.05 2.26
CA LEU A 73 0.54 10.95 3.17
C LEU A 73 0.44 11.37 4.64
N THR A 74 0.96 12.53 5.00
CA THR A 74 0.93 13.02 6.40
C THR A 74 -0.49 13.00 7.00
N PRO A 75 -1.51 13.66 6.41
CA PRO A 75 -2.86 13.63 6.97
C PRO A 75 -3.51 12.23 6.92
N CYS A 76 -3.23 11.42 5.90
CA CYS A 76 -3.78 10.08 5.81
C CYS A 76 -3.18 9.14 6.86
N VAL A 77 -1.87 9.20 7.08
CA VAL A 77 -1.20 8.42 8.13
C VAL A 77 -1.66 8.89 9.51
N GLN A 78 -1.79 10.20 9.75
CA GLN A 78 -2.32 10.70 11.01
C GLN A 78 -3.73 10.15 11.27
N GLY A 79 -4.63 10.21 10.28
CA GLY A 79 -5.97 9.64 10.40
C GLY A 79 -5.96 8.13 10.67
N TYR A 80 -5.00 7.39 10.10
CA TYR A 80 -4.83 5.98 10.42
C TYR A 80 -4.39 5.77 11.87
N LEU A 81 -3.37 6.51 12.32
CA LEU A 81 -2.84 6.43 13.68
C LEU A 81 -3.89 6.76 14.74
N ASP A 82 -4.73 7.77 14.49
CA ASP A 82 -5.79 8.18 15.39
C ASP A 82 -6.88 7.09 15.56
N ASN A 83 -7.08 6.24 14.55
CA ASN A 83 -8.10 5.19 14.56
C ASN A 83 -7.58 3.82 15.01
N PHE A 84 -6.36 3.47 14.65
CA PHE A 84 -5.83 2.12 14.82
C PHE A 84 -4.52 2.05 15.63
N GLY A 85 -3.87 3.18 15.85
CA GLY A 85 -2.52 3.20 16.41
C GLY A 85 -1.44 2.76 15.41
N LEU A 86 -0.23 2.59 15.90
CA LEU A 86 0.92 2.22 15.08
C LEU A 86 0.92 0.71 14.79
N PRO A 87 1.00 0.27 13.53
CA PRO A 87 0.90 -1.15 13.16
C PRO A 87 2.22 -1.91 13.34
N THR A 88 2.91 -1.70 14.44
CA THR A 88 4.14 -2.44 14.75
C THR A 88 4.12 -2.96 16.17
N ASN A 89 4.62 -4.18 16.34
CA ASN A 89 4.84 -4.77 17.66
C ASN A 89 6.16 -4.31 18.31
N ASN A 90 6.91 -3.45 17.62
CA ASN A 90 8.19 -3.02 18.12
C ASN A 90 7.99 -1.90 19.13
N ARG A 91 8.58 -2.06 20.29
CA ARG A 91 8.70 -1.03 21.33
C ARG A 91 9.70 0.04 20.86
N PHE A 92 9.32 0.76 19.81
CA PHE A 92 10.12 1.90 19.36
C PHE A 92 9.95 3.02 20.38
N THR A 93 11.05 3.40 20.99
CA THR A 93 11.12 4.62 21.78
C THR A 93 10.88 5.81 20.83
N HIS A 94 10.44 6.95 21.35
CA HIS A 94 10.02 8.18 20.69
C HIS A 94 11.02 8.82 19.70
N GLN A 95 12.01 8.09 19.23
CA GLN A 95 13.11 8.59 18.39
C GLN A 95 13.02 8.18 16.90
N HIS A 96 11.98 7.42 16.53
CA HIS A 96 11.85 6.98 15.14
C HIS A 96 10.77 7.78 14.44
N GLU A 97 11.16 8.49 13.41
CA GLU A 97 10.27 9.26 12.55
C GLU A 97 9.88 8.42 11.34
N LEU A 98 8.60 8.43 10.98
CA LEU A 98 8.14 7.87 9.72
C LEU A 98 8.66 8.71 8.57
N SER A 99 9.13 8.04 7.54
CA SER A 99 9.58 8.66 6.31
C SER A 99 9.02 7.95 5.10
N PHE A 100 8.76 8.70 4.04
CA PHE A 100 8.35 8.19 2.76
C PHE A 100 9.58 7.64 2.03
N GLN A 101 9.65 6.32 1.87
CA GLN A 101 10.85 5.66 1.35
C GLN A 101 10.88 5.64 -0.16
N ARG A 102 9.79 5.19 -0.75
CA ARG A 102 9.70 5.03 -2.21
C ARG A 102 8.24 4.97 -2.65
N TRP A 103 8.02 5.34 -3.90
CA TRP A 103 6.78 5.08 -4.59
C TRP A 103 7.03 4.75 -6.06
N TRP A 104 6.07 4.06 -6.66
CA TRP A 104 6.18 3.63 -8.04
C TRP A 104 4.80 3.57 -8.69
N ALA A 105 4.78 3.78 -10.01
CA ALA A 105 3.60 3.55 -10.82
C ALA A 105 3.57 2.08 -11.28
N ASN A 106 2.35 1.55 -11.39
CA ASN A 106 2.08 0.24 -11.97
C ASN A 106 1.10 0.40 -13.13
N GLU A 107 1.39 -0.23 -14.26
CA GLU A 107 0.43 -0.45 -15.32
C GLU A 107 0.25 -1.95 -15.54
N SER A 108 -0.99 -2.39 -15.59
CA SER A 108 -1.35 -3.78 -15.92
C SER A 108 -2.47 -3.80 -16.94
N TYR A 109 -2.40 -4.76 -17.83
CA TYR A 109 -3.35 -4.98 -18.92
C TYR A 109 -4.14 -6.27 -18.69
N GLU A 110 -5.00 -6.62 -19.64
CA GLU A 110 -5.76 -7.87 -19.64
C GLU A 110 -4.89 -9.06 -19.22
N THR A 111 -5.39 -9.87 -18.29
CA THR A 111 -4.75 -11.08 -17.72
C THR A 111 -3.55 -10.83 -16.80
N GLN A 112 -3.03 -9.61 -16.71
CA GLN A 112 -1.89 -9.29 -15.86
C GLN A 112 -2.32 -9.06 -14.41
N TYR A 113 -1.54 -9.57 -13.46
CA TYR A 113 -1.83 -9.52 -12.03
C TYR A 113 -0.55 -9.34 -11.20
N GLN A 114 -0.73 -8.98 -9.96
CA GLN A 114 0.34 -9.06 -8.95
C GLN A 114 0.02 -10.19 -7.99
N ALA A 115 0.95 -11.13 -7.86
CA ALA A 115 0.81 -12.28 -6.96
C ALA A 115 0.67 -11.84 -5.50
N LEU A 116 0.24 -12.76 -4.64
CA LEU A 116 0.15 -12.54 -3.20
C LEU A 116 1.53 -12.18 -2.64
N HIS A 117 1.63 -10.99 -2.03
CA HIS A 117 2.86 -10.46 -1.44
C HIS A 117 2.54 -9.50 -0.29
N ASN A 118 3.55 -9.10 0.43
CA ASN A 118 3.57 -8.03 1.43
C ASN A 118 4.84 -7.20 1.26
N HIS A 119 5.03 -6.19 2.08
CA HIS A 119 6.21 -5.31 2.04
C HIS A 119 6.89 -5.26 3.40
N GLU A 120 8.20 -5.05 3.40
CA GLU A 120 9.03 -4.92 4.61
C GLU A 120 9.13 -3.44 5.05
N SER A 121 7.99 -2.83 5.37
CA SER A 121 7.87 -1.42 5.76
C SER A 121 6.89 -1.29 6.92
N VAL A 122 6.57 -0.07 7.35
CA VAL A 122 5.55 0.18 8.38
C VAL A 122 4.17 0.30 7.75
N PHE A 123 4.06 1.16 6.75
CA PHE A 123 2.85 1.34 5.96
C PHE A 123 3.14 1.17 4.48
N SER A 124 2.16 0.62 3.79
CA SER A 124 2.07 0.66 2.34
C SER A 124 0.77 1.33 1.90
N PHE A 125 0.78 1.91 0.72
CA PHE A 125 -0.43 2.44 0.11
C PHE A 125 -0.53 2.03 -1.34
N VAL A 126 -1.76 2.00 -1.86
CA VAL A 126 -2.08 1.94 -3.28
C VAL A 126 -3.14 2.97 -3.62
N LEU A 127 -2.88 3.78 -4.64
CA LEU A 127 -3.77 4.80 -5.19
C LEU A 127 -4.16 4.39 -6.62
N TRP A 128 -5.46 4.28 -6.87
CA TRP A 128 -5.97 3.91 -8.19
C TRP A 128 -6.13 5.14 -9.08
N LEU A 129 -5.44 5.16 -10.22
CA LEU A 129 -5.50 6.25 -11.20
C LEU A 129 -6.38 5.93 -12.42
N GLU A 130 -6.39 4.67 -12.85
CA GLU A 130 -7.22 4.21 -13.95
C GLU A 130 -7.72 2.79 -13.65
N ILE A 131 -9.02 2.59 -13.74
CA ILE A 131 -9.68 1.29 -13.64
C ILE A 131 -10.64 1.19 -14.81
N PRO A 132 -10.33 0.41 -15.85
CA PRO A 132 -11.12 0.39 -17.08
C PRO A 132 -12.25 -0.64 -17.08
N PHE A 133 -12.59 -1.19 -15.92
CA PHE A 133 -13.54 -2.30 -15.76
C PHE A 133 -14.41 -2.13 -14.51
N ASN A 134 -15.38 -3.03 -14.37
CA ASN A 134 -16.17 -3.25 -13.17
C ASN A 134 -15.98 -4.70 -12.72
N ALA A 135 -15.49 -4.92 -11.50
CA ALA A 135 -15.22 -6.27 -11.00
C ALA A 135 -16.47 -7.16 -10.97
N ASP A 136 -17.66 -6.63 -10.74
CA ASP A 136 -18.92 -7.41 -10.82
C ASP A 136 -19.17 -7.97 -12.22
N GLU A 137 -18.85 -7.19 -13.26
CA GLU A 137 -18.95 -7.63 -14.65
C GLU A 137 -17.89 -8.68 -14.98
N GLU A 138 -16.64 -8.47 -14.55
CA GLU A 138 -15.54 -9.43 -14.70
C GLU A 138 -15.86 -10.78 -14.08
N GLN A 139 -16.49 -10.80 -12.91
CA GLN A 139 -16.88 -12.00 -12.18
C GLN A 139 -18.13 -12.67 -12.73
N SER A 140 -18.92 -11.97 -13.55
CA SER A 140 -20.16 -12.49 -14.16
C SER A 140 -19.95 -13.40 -15.37
N ILE A 141 -18.71 -13.52 -15.87
CA ILE A 141 -18.41 -14.34 -17.05
C ILE A 141 -18.75 -15.79 -16.75
N LYS A 142 -19.68 -16.37 -17.50
CA LYS A 142 -20.09 -17.79 -17.37
C LYS A 142 -18.89 -18.70 -17.62
N GLY A 143 -18.64 -19.59 -16.65
CA GLY A 143 -17.53 -20.53 -16.69
C GLY A 143 -16.19 -19.93 -16.26
N SER A 144 -16.17 -18.71 -15.74
CA SER A 144 -14.97 -18.14 -15.14
C SER A 144 -14.59 -18.92 -13.89
N PHE A 145 -13.35 -19.42 -13.85
CA PHE A 145 -12.73 -19.97 -12.64
C PHE A 145 -12.11 -18.89 -11.77
N HIS A 146 -12.40 -17.61 -12.04
CA HIS A 146 -11.80 -16.46 -11.37
C HIS A 146 -12.85 -15.64 -10.61
N PRO A 147 -13.36 -16.12 -9.48
CA PRO A 147 -14.40 -15.41 -8.71
C PRO A 147 -13.93 -14.08 -8.12
N GLU A 148 -12.63 -13.81 -8.17
CA GLU A 148 -11.98 -12.61 -7.66
C GLU A 148 -11.42 -11.72 -8.80
N ALA A 149 -11.84 -11.97 -10.07
CA ALA A 149 -11.40 -11.15 -11.21
C ALA A 149 -11.70 -9.66 -10.95
N GLY A 150 -10.68 -8.81 -11.18
CA GLY A 150 -10.79 -7.37 -10.96
C GLY A 150 -10.71 -6.92 -9.49
N ASP A 151 -10.61 -7.84 -8.52
CA ASP A 151 -10.52 -7.49 -7.11
C ASP A 151 -9.11 -7.07 -6.67
N TYR A 152 -9.07 -6.24 -5.65
CA TYR A 152 -7.94 -6.08 -4.75
C TYR A 152 -8.24 -6.83 -3.46
N VAL A 153 -7.46 -7.86 -3.16
CA VAL A 153 -7.74 -8.75 -2.03
C VAL A 153 -6.64 -8.63 -0.98
N LEU A 154 -7.07 -8.38 0.25
CA LEU A 154 -6.23 -8.35 1.44
C LEU A 154 -6.42 -9.64 2.22
N THR A 155 -5.34 -10.21 2.74
CA THR A 155 -5.37 -11.48 3.48
C THR A 155 -4.74 -11.28 4.85
N TYR A 156 -5.45 -11.70 5.89
CA TYR A 156 -5.00 -11.59 7.28
C TYR A 156 -5.37 -12.84 8.08
N THR A 157 -4.86 -12.95 9.29
CA THR A 157 -5.17 -14.02 10.21
C THR A 157 -6.07 -13.50 11.33
N ASP A 158 -7.21 -14.15 11.58
CA ASP A 158 -8.07 -13.79 12.70
C ASP A 158 -7.46 -14.28 14.04
N ILE A 159 -8.06 -13.87 15.16
CA ILE A 159 -7.61 -14.23 16.50
C ILE A 159 -7.52 -15.75 16.77
N LEU A 160 -8.21 -16.56 15.97
CA LEU A 160 -8.16 -18.01 16.04
C LEU A 160 -7.12 -18.63 15.10
N GLY A 161 -6.28 -17.80 14.46
CA GLY A 161 -5.26 -18.25 13.52
C GLY A 161 -5.81 -18.64 12.13
N ARG A 162 -7.07 -18.32 11.82
CA ARG A 162 -7.69 -18.67 10.54
C ARG A 162 -7.40 -17.58 9.52
N VAL A 163 -7.01 -18.00 8.31
CA VAL A 163 -6.84 -17.09 7.17
C VAL A 163 -8.19 -16.50 6.77
N ARG A 164 -8.23 -15.19 6.65
CA ARG A 164 -9.38 -14.39 6.22
C ARG A 164 -9.00 -13.54 5.03
N LYS A 165 -9.99 -13.24 4.19
CA LYS A 165 -9.85 -12.35 3.05
C LYS A 165 -10.82 -11.18 3.16
N VAL A 166 -10.38 -10.01 2.71
CA VAL A 166 -11.22 -8.84 2.46
C VAL A 166 -11.10 -8.52 0.98
N ASN A 167 -12.17 -8.75 0.24
CA ASN A 167 -12.24 -8.47 -1.19
C ASN A 167 -12.73 -7.03 -1.41
N LYS A 168 -11.94 -6.25 -2.10
CA LYS A 168 -12.29 -4.92 -2.59
C LYS A 168 -12.54 -5.00 -4.08
N LYS A 169 -13.80 -5.08 -4.48
CA LYS A 169 -14.23 -5.03 -5.87
C LYS A 169 -13.89 -3.67 -6.44
N LEU A 170 -13.03 -3.67 -7.45
CA LEU A 170 -12.62 -2.43 -8.10
C LEU A 170 -13.56 -2.07 -9.24
N THR A 171 -13.90 -0.80 -9.31
CA THR A 171 -14.75 -0.22 -10.35
C THR A 171 -14.18 1.12 -10.80
N THR A 172 -14.71 1.67 -11.88
CA THR A 172 -14.36 3.03 -12.33
C THR A 172 -14.61 4.10 -11.26
N ALA A 173 -15.53 3.87 -10.31
CA ALA A 173 -15.81 4.79 -9.21
C ALA A 173 -14.69 4.83 -8.16
N ASP A 174 -13.82 3.81 -8.13
CA ASP A 174 -12.68 3.76 -7.21
C ASP A 174 -11.45 4.54 -7.71
N VAL A 175 -11.49 5.08 -8.93
CA VAL A 175 -10.44 5.99 -9.41
C VAL A 175 -10.31 7.18 -8.44
N GLY A 176 -9.09 7.49 -8.01
CA GLY A 176 -8.80 8.50 -6.99
C GLY A 176 -8.97 8.00 -5.55
N THR A 177 -9.23 6.71 -5.34
CA THR A 177 -9.25 6.12 -4.00
C THR A 177 -7.87 5.57 -3.65
N MET A 178 -7.37 5.92 -2.47
CA MET A 178 -6.14 5.42 -1.89
C MET A 178 -6.45 4.48 -0.71
N PHE A 179 -5.84 3.31 -0.70
CA PHE A 179 -5.82 2.40 0.43
C PHE A 179 -4.47 2.54 1.14
N LEU A 180 -4.50 2.77 2.45
CA LEU A 180 -3.33 2.82 3.33
C LEU A 180 -3.47 1.69 4.36
N PHE A 181 -2.43 0.86 4.50
CA PHE A 181 -2.50 -0.36 5.30
C PHE A 181 -1.12 -0.72 5.88
N PRO A 182 -1.07 -1.53 6.96
CA PRO A 182 0.18 -2.09 7.46
C PRO A 182 0.91 -2.87 6.37
N SER A 183 2.20 -2.62 6.18
CA SER A 183 2.98 -3.22 5.09
C SER A 183 3.06 -4.74 5.16
N ASP A 184 2.98 -5.32 6.37
CA ASP A 184 2.95 -6.77 6.58
C ASP A 184 1.65 -7.44 6.08
N LEU A 185 0.63 -6.66 5.73
CA LEU A 185 -0.64 -7.18 5.26
C LEU A 185 -0.50 -7.75 3.85
N TYR A 186 -0.68 -9.07 3.75
CA TYR A 186 -0.63 -9.75 2.47
C TYR A 186 -1.74 -9.30 1.54
N HIS A 187 -1.40 -9.04 0.30
CA HIS A 187 -2.37 -8.60 -0.70
C HIS A 187 -2.08 -9.11 -2.10
N VAL A 188 -3.11 -9.13 -2.93
CA VAL A 188 -3.05 -9.56 -4.34
C VAL A 188 -3.90 -8.61 -5.17
N VAL A 189 -3.45 -8.32 -6.38
CA VAL A 189 -4.20 -7.56 -7.38
C VAL A 189 -4.59 -8.50 -8.49
N TYR A 190 -5.86 -8.95 -8.49
CA TYR A 190 -6.34 -9.90 -9.48
C TYR A 190 -6.44 -9.28 -10.88
N PRO A 191 -6.31 -10.09 -11.93
CA PRO A 191 -6.40 -9.62 -13.31
C PRO A 191 -7.83 -9.23 -13.69
N HIS A 192 -7.96 -8.46 -14.75
CA HIS A 192 -9.20 -8.23 -15.47
C HIS A 192 -9.12 -8.87 -16.85
N PHE A 193 -10.25 -9.17 -17.50
CA PHE A 193 -10.33 -9.98 -18.71
C PHE A 193 -11.21 -9.37 -19.81
N LEU A 194 -12.15 -8.47 -19.48
CA LEU A 194 -13.14 -7.95 -20.42
C LEU A 194 -12.65 -6.77 -21.27
N THR A 195 -11.53 -6.18 -20.92
CA THR A 195 -10.98 -5.03 -21.63
C THR A 195 -9.47 -5.12 -21.80
N LYS A 196 -8.98 -4.65 -22.93
CA LYS A 196 -7.54 -4.49 -23.20
C LYS A 196 -6.97 -3.17 -22.69
N ASN A 197 -7.82 -2.30 -22.15
CA ASN A 197 -7.38 -1.04 -21.59
C ASN A 197 -6.58 -1.29 -20.31
N ARG A 198 -5.63 -0.40 -20.03
CA ARG A 198 -4.77 -0.52 -18.86
C ARG A 198 -5.51 -0.17 -17.57
N ARG A 199 -5.15 -0.88 -16.50
CA ARG A 199 -5.32 -0.42 -15.12
C ARG A 199 -4.03 0.25 -14.68
N ARG A 200 -4.11 1.43 -14.07
CA ARG A 200 -2.97 2.18 -13.55
C ARG A 200 -3.15 2.48 -12.08
N SER A 201 -2.12 2.21 -11.30
CA SER A 201 -2.05 2.58 -9.88
C SER A 201 -0.69 3.16 -9.54
N VAL A 202 -0.65 3.86 -8.40
CA VAL A 202 0.59 4.26 -7.74
C VAL A 202 0.62 3.57 -6.38
N ALA A 203 1.74 2.95 -6.06
CA ALA A 203 1.96 2.34 -4.76
C ALA A 203 3.22 2.91 -4.11
N GLY A 204 3.35 2.78 -2.81
CA GLY A 204 4.53 3.23 -2.09
C GLY A 204 4.60 2.75 -0.67
N ASP A 205 5.76 2.93 -0.06
CA ASP A 205 6.13 2.44 1.26
C ASP A 205 6.62 3.56 2.17
N LEU A 206 6.23 3.45 3.45
CA LEU A 206 6.70 4.31 4.53
C LEU A 206 7.37 3.44 5.59
N SER A 207 8.59 3.82 5.99
CA SER A 207 9.34 3.15 7.05
C SER A 207 9.80 4.14 8.11
N PHE A 208 10.28 3.62 9.22
CA PHE A 208 11.01 4.45 10.16
C PHE A 208 12.39 4.79 9.59
N ASN A 209 12.78 6.05 9.75
CA ASN A 209 14.19 6.41 9.59
C ASN A 209 14.99 5.64 10.64
N SER A 210 15.76 4.65 10.23
CA SER A 210 16.79 4.12 11.09
C SER A 210 17.79 5.24 11.33
N LEU A 211 17.83 5.76 12.56
CA LEU A 211 18.99 6.49 13.01
C LEU A 211 20.18 5.60 12.68
N LYS A 212 21.06 6.03 11.79
CA LYS A 212 22.29 5.33 11.49
C LYS A 212 22.95 5.03 12.81
N LEU A 213 22.95 3.75 13.21
CA LEU A 213 23.98 3.28 14.13
C LEU A 213 25.28 3.52 13.40
N ALA A 214 25.99 4.59 13.78
CA ALA A 214 27.17 5.14 13.14
C ALA A 214 28.38 4.17 13.10
N SER A 215 28.17 2.88 13.27
CA SER A 215 29.20 1.87 13.43
C SER A 215 29.01 0.59 12.62
N GLN A 216 27.98 0.46 11.80
CA GLN A 216 27.86 -0.71 10.94
C GLN A 216 27.94 -0.30 9.47
N GLY A 217 29.00 -0.79 8.82
CA GLY A 217 29.34 -0.52 7.45
C GLY A 217 28.27 -0.91 6.43
N PRO A 218 28.53 -0.70 5.12
CA PRO A 218 27.55 -0.65 4.05
C PRO A 218 27.09 -2.04 3.61
N ASN A 219 26.35 -2.78 4.45
CA ASN A 219 25.84 -4.11 4.13
C ASN A 219 24.31 -4.23 4.22
N TYR A 220 23.58 -3.17 3.94
CA TYR A 220 22.21 -3.32 3.47
C TYR A 220 22.22 -3.35 1.94
N THR A 221 22.50 -4.51 1.40
CA THR A 221 21.99 -4.84 0.07
C THR A 221 20.48 -4.92 0.22
N SER A 222 19.78 -3.84 -0.19
CA SER A 222 18.35 -3.92 -0.43
C SER A 222 18.12 -5.15 -1.32
N ALA A 223 17.08 -5.92 -1.06
CA ALA A 223 16.64 -7.03 -1.92
C ALA A 223 16.15 -6.56 -3.31
N LEU A 224 16.52 -5.37 -3.74
CA LEU A 224 16.42 -4.88 -5.10
C LEU A 224 17.58 -5.50 -5.87
N GLY A 225 17.27 -6.38 -6.81
CA GLY A 225 18.24 -7.05 -7.66
C GLY A 225 19.23 -6.10 -8.33
N PRO A 226 20.34 -6.60 -8.91
CA PRO A 226 21.54 -5.86 -9.28
C PRO A 226 21.42 -4.92 -10.48
N THR A 227 20.23 -4.41 -10.81
CA THR A 227 19.98 -3.57 -11.98
C THR A 227 19.69 -2.10 -11.67
N ASN A 228 19.62 -1.71 -10.39
CA ASN A 228 19.62 -0.29 -10.05
C ASN A 228 21.06 0.17 -9.86
N THR A 229 21.54 0.97 -10.75
CA THR A 229 22.84 1.62 -10.57
C THR A 229 22.74 2.47 -9.32
N GLN A 230 23.74 2.35 -8.48
CA GLN A 230 23.90 3.07 -7.21
C GLN A 230 23.71 4.60 -7.33
N GLU A 231 23.81 5.13 -8.55
CA GLU A 231 23.66 6.55 -8.89
C GLU A 231 22.21 7.06 -8.85
N ASP A 232 21.21 6.21 -9.13
CA ASP A 232 19.80 6.63 -9.14
C ASP A 232 19.18 6.64 -7.74
N CYS A 233 19.68 5.81 -6.83
CA CYS A 233 19.30 5.82 -5.42
C CYS A 233 19.99 6.94 -4.61
N VAL A 234 21.14 7.44 -5.08
CA VAL A 234 21.97 8.43 -4.37
C VAL A 234 21.36 9.85 -4.42
N LYS A 235 20.50 10.16 -5.39
CA LYS A 235 19.92 11.52 -5.50
C LYS A 235 18.92 11.87 -4.40
N GLU A 236 18.36 10.89 -3.69
CA GLU A 236 17.41 11.13 -2.60
C GLU A 236 17.95 10.74 -1.21
N GLY A 237 19.16 10.21 -1.13
CA GLY A 237 19.80 9.75 0.12
C GLY A 237 19.11 8.51 0.72
N PRO A 238 19.82 7.75 1.57
CA PRO A 238 19.30 6.54 2.20
C PRO A 238 18.29 6.80 3.34
N GLU A 239 17.92 8.05 3.59
CA GLU A 239 17.14 8.43 4.78
C GLU A 239 15.63 8.54 4.54
N GLY A 240 15.17 8.40 3.29
CA GLY A 240 13.76 8.62 2.96
C GLY A 240 13.29 10.04 3.30
N ARG A 241 12.03 10.34 2.96
CA ARG A 241 11.43 11.67 3.21
C ARG A 241 10.60 11.64 4.47
N LYS A 242 10.99 12.43 5.45
CA LYS A 242 10.25 12.61 6.69
C LYS A 242 8.83 13.11 6.41
N LEU A 243 7.83 12.52 7.08
CA LEU A 243 6.50 13.08 7.14
C LEU A 243 6.47 14.15 8.23
N GLU A 244 6.16 15.38 7.85
CA GLU A 244 6.12 16.49 8.77
C GLU A 244 4.91 16.40 9.72
N SER A 245 5.09 16.80 10.96
CA SER A 245 4.01 17.06 11.93
C SER A 245 3.12 15.87 12.31
N LEU A 246 3.59 14.62 12.20
CA LEU A 246 2.84 13.48 12.75
C LEU A 246 2.86 13.48 14.28
N ASN A 247 1.68 13.47 14.90
CA ASN A 247 1.51 13.18 16.32
C ASN A 247 1.60 11.67 16.54
N MET A 248 2.80 11.18 16.80
CA MET A 248 2.98 9.78 17.15
C MET A 248 2.33 9.49 18.50
N PRO A 249 1.53 8.42 18.62
CA PRO A 249 0.91 8.07 19.89
C PRO A 249 1.99 7.82 20.95
N ASN A 250 1.81 8.44 22.12
CA ASN A 250 2.64 8.17 23.28
C ASN A 250 2.31 6.76 23.79
N TYR A 251 3.07 5.77 23.40
CA TYR A 251 3.01 4.44 23.99
C TYR A 251 3.67 4.46 25.36
N THR A 252 2.93 4.87 26.37
CA THR A 252 3.22 4.46 27.75
C THR A 252 2.73 3.04 27.86
N GLY A 253 3.69 2.09 27.82
CA GLY A 253 3.36 0.67 27.85
C GLY A 253 2.77 0.23 29.20
N ASP A 254 1.46 0.30 29.31
CA ASP A 254 0.67 -0.44 30.26
C ASP A 254 -0.12 -1.49 29.49
N TYR A 255 0.35 -2.72 29.52
CA TYR A 255 -0.38 -3.92 29.18
C TYR A 255 -0.77 -4.65 30.44
#